data_9f0a69cff51e5634199e77844deaf310
#
_entry.id   9f0a69cff51e5634199e77844deaf310
#
_cell.length_a   1.000
_cell.length_b   1.000
_cell.length_c   1.000
_cell.angle_alpha   90.00
_cell.angle_beta   90.00
_cell.angle_gamma   90.00
#
_symmetry.space_group_name_H-M   'P 1'
#
loop_
_entity.id
_entity.type
_entity.pdbx_description
1 polymer ?
#
loop_
_entity_poly.entity_id
_entity_poly.type
_entity_poly.pdbx_seq_one_letter_code
_entity_poly.pdbx_strand_id
1 'polypeptide(L)'
;SPEKITERMARLEPIAMRLEVKEGKNGCVLINDSYNSDLASLDIALDFMSRRSEDKGRKRTLILSDLLETGQTSKLLYRQVAELVQSRGVDKIIGVGEEIRSASSRFDMEKYFFRTTEELLSSDLLPGLRNEVVLIKGSRRFHFDDISDRMELKVHETILEINLNALVNNLNYY
;
A
#
# COMPACT_ATOMS: atom_id res chain seq x y z
N SER A 1 -22.18 -14.43 30.18
CA SER A 1 -21.40 -13.97 31.35
C SER A 1 -20.34 -12.99 30.87
N PRO A 2 -20.04 -11.95 31.65
CA PRO A 2 -19.02 -10.95 31.30
C PRO A 2 -17.66 -11.57 30.98
N GLU A 3 -17.30 -12.65 31.66
CA GLU A 3 -16.04 -13.39 31.43
C GLU A 3 -15.90 -13.97 30.01
N LYS A 4 -17.02 -14.45 29.41
CA LYS A 4 -16.99 -14.94 28.01
C LYS A 4 -16.84 -13.82 26.97
N ILE A 5 -17.24 -12.60 27.32
CA ILE A 5 -17.08 -11.43 26.46
C ILE A 5 -15.60 -11.00 26.47
N THR A 6 -14.99 -10.97 27.66
CA THR A 6 -13.58 -10.62 27.84
C THR A 6 -12.65 -11.64 27.14
N GLU A 7 -12.98 -12.95 27.23
CA GLU A 7 -12.22 -14.01 26.57
C GLU A 7 -12.37 -13.96 25.03
N ARG A 8 -13.54 -13.57 24.52
CA ARG A 8 -13.75 -13.34 23.09
C ARG A 8 -13.09 -12.06 22.59
N MET A 9 -13.04 -11.00 23.41
CA MET A 9 -12.32 -9.78 23.06
C MET A 9 -10.80 -9.99 23.06
N ALA A 10 -10.26 -10.86 23.91
CA ALA A 10 -8.84 -11.24 23.93
C ALA A 10 -8.44 -12.12 22.71
N ARG A 11 -9.40 -12.74 22.01
CA ARG A 11 -9.20 -13.49 20.77
C ARG A 11 -9.42 -12.68 19.50
N LEU A 12 -9.87 -11.44 19.61
CA LEU A 12 -9.80 -10.48 18.51
C LEU A 12 -8.32 -10.13 18.35
N GLU A 13 -7.64 -10.87 17.48
CA GLU A 13 -6.37 -10.39 16.94
C GLU A 13 -6.63 -8.98 16.45
N PRO A 14 -5.90 -7.96 16.94
CA PRO A 14 -6.01 -6.64 16.35
C PRO A 14 -5.70 -6.86 14.87
N ILE A 15 -6.65 -6.52 14.00
CA ILE A 15 -6.39 -6.41 12.56
C ILE A 15 -5.24 -5.43 12.49
N ALA A 16 -4.04 -5.97 12.32
CA ALA A 16 -2.83 -5.18 12.25
C ALA A 16 -2.91 -4.42 10.93
N MET A 17 -3.56 -3.26 10.97
CA MET A 17 -3.50 -2.30 9.89
C MET A 17 -2.07 -1.77 9.84
N ARG A 18 -1.32 -2.28 8.89
CA ARG A 18 0.06 -1.87 8.65
C ARG A 18 0.09 -0.71 7.66
N LEU A 19 -0.59 0.40 8.00
CA LEU A 19 -0.47 1.64 7.23
C LEU A 19 0.91 2.25 7.48
N GLU A 20 1.90 1.73 6.80
CA GLU A 20 3.27 2.22 6.88
C GLU A 20 3.46 3.38 5.89
N VAL A 21 3.85 4.54 6.39
CA VAL A 21 4.15 5.72 5.57
C VAL A 21 5.65 5.80 5.32
N LYS A 22 6.02 5.89 4.04
CA LYS A 22 7.41 6.00 3.59
C LYS A 22 7.58 7.18 2.62
N GLU A 23 8.79 7.70 2.56
CA GLU A 23 9.16 8.64 1.49
C GLU A 23 9.42 7.87 0.20
N GLY A 24 8.76 8.28 -0.86
CA GLY A 24 8.94 7.73 -2.20
C GLY A 24 9.85 8.57 -3.07
N LYS A 25 10.34 7.96 -4.13
CA LYS A 25 11.07 8.67 -5.19
C LYS A 25 10.21 9.79 -5.81
N ASN A 26 10.85 10.76 -6.43
CA ASN A 26 10.20 11.86 -7.14
C ASN A 26 9.21 12.68 -6.30
N GLY A 27 9.44 12.79 -4.98
CA GLY A 27 8.56 13.54 -4.07
C GLY A 27 7.24 12.86 -3.74
N CYS A 28 7.07 11.58 -4.08
CA CYS A 28 5.89 10.81 -3.70
C CYS A 28 5.90 10.49 -2.19
N VAL A 29 4.71 10.34 -1.63
CA VAL A 29 4.49 9.78 -0.29
C VAL A 29 3.83 8.43 -0.49
N LEU A 30 4.46 7.38 0.02
CA LEU A 30 3.94 6.01 -0.08
C LEU A 30 3.20 5.64 1.20
N ILE A 31 2.04 5.03 1.05
CA ILE A 31 1.28 4.40 2.13
C ILE A 31 1.22 2.92 1.79
N ASN A 32 2.00 2.10 2.48
CA ASN A 32 2.04 0.67 2.26
C ASN A 32 1.04 -0.05 3.18
N ASP A 33 0.06 -0.72 2.60
CA ASP A 33 -0.91 -1.60 3.25
C ASP A 33 -1.10 -2.88 2.43
N SER A 34 -0.02 -3.60 2.20
CA SER A 34 0.06 -4.76 1.31
C SER A 34 -0.27 -6.10 1.99
N TYR A 35 -0.99 -6.08 3.10
CA TYR A 35 -1.29 -7.31 3.86
C TYR A 35 -2.68 -7.87 3.63
N ASN A 36 -3.70 -7.04 3.78
CA ASN A 36 -5.11 -7.39 3.62
C ASN A 36 -5.72 -6.68 2.41
N SER A 37 -6.60 -7.36 1.70
CA SER A 37 -7.28 -6.81 0.53
C SER A 37 -8.77 -7.15 0.57
N ASP A 38 -9.49 -6.51 1.47
CA ASP A 38 -10.94 -6.54 1.61
C ASP A 38 -11.53 -5.12 1.53
N LEU A 39 -12.84 -5.02 1.31
CA LEU A 39 -13.51 -3.73 1.11
C LEU A 39 -13.45 -2.82 2.35
N ALA A 40 -13.58 -3.40 3.55
CA ALA A 40 -13.58 -2.63 4.79
C ALA A 40 -12.19 -2.02 5.07
N SER A 41 -11.13 -2.81 4.91
CA SER A 41 -9.75 -2.33 5.06
C SER A 41 -9.37 -1.33 3.97
N LEU A 42 -9.93 -1.47 2.76
CA LEU A 42 -9.73 -0.49 1.68
C LEU A 42 -10.34 0.87 2.05
N ASP A 43 -11.55 0.90 2.60
CA ASP A 43 -12.21 2.15 3.02
C ASP A 43 -11.37 2.92 4.06
N ILE A 44 -10.86 2.21 5.07
CA ILE A 44 -10.01 2.81 6.11
C ILE A 44 -8.70 3.34 5.52
N ALA A 45 -8.06 2.58 4.62
CA ALA A 45 -6.81 3.01 3.98
C ALA A 45 -7.02 4.23 3.07
N LEU A 46 -8.14 4.31 2.36
CA LEU A 46 -8.50 5.47 1.54
C LEU A 46 -8.81 6.71 2.39
N ASP A 47 -9.49 6.55 3.52
CA ASP A 47 -9.70 7.66 4.48
C ASP A 47 -8.36 8.20 4.99
N PHE A 48 -7.44 7.31 5.35
CA PHE A 48 -6.09 7.69 5.78
C PHE A 48 -5.32 8.44 4.67
N MET A 49 -5.38 7.97 3.43
CA MET A 49 -4.76 8.62 2.28
C MET A 49 -5.35 10.02 2.06
N SER A 50 -6.66 10.18 2.15
CA SER A 50 -7.34 11.46 1.98
C SER A 50 -6.82 12.51 2.97
N ARG A 51 -6.75 12.17 4.24
CA ARG A 51 -6.22 13.06 5.29
C ARG A 51 -4.76 13.48 5.05
N ARG A 52 -3.95 12.58 4.48
CA ARG A 52 -2.53 12.86 4.17
C ARG A 52 -2.34 13.74 2.93
N SER A 53 -3.30 13.77 2.04
CA SER A 53 -3.22 14.54 0.78
C SER A 53 -3.77 15.95 0.89
N GLU A 54 -4.64 16.25 1.87
CA GLU A 54 -5.34 17.53 2.01
C GLU A 54 -4.41 18.73 2.17
N ASP A 55 -3.33 18.57 2.94
CA ASP A 55 -2.42 19.66 3.27
C ASP A 55 -1.57 20.18 2.09
N LYS A 56 -1.46 19.45 0.99
CA LYS A 56 -0.49 19.76 -0.10
C LYS A 56 -1.07 19.74 -1.51
N GLY A 57 -2.37 19.53 -1.69
CA GLY A 57 -3.00 19.44 -3.02
C GLY A 57 -2.40 18.37 -3.95
N ARG A 58 -1.86 17.29 -3.38
CA ARG A 58 -1.23 16.22 -4.15
C ARG A 58 -2.29 15.30 -4.77
N LYS A 59 -2.01 14.80 -5.96
CA LYS A 59 -2.81 13.72 -6.56
C LYS A 59 -2.80 12.48 -5.69
N ARG A 60 -3.94 11.78 -5.67
CA ARG A 60 -4.16 10.53 -4.95
C ARG A 60 -4.14 9.38 -5.93
N THR A 61 -3.13 8.53 -5.81
CA THR A 61 -2.97 7.34 -6.65
C THR A 61 -3.16 6.09 -5.81
N LEU A 62 -4.06 5.22 -6.24
CA LEU A 62 -4.31 3.92 -5.62
C LEU A 62 -3.72 2.82 -6.50
N ILE A 63 -2.84 2.00 -5.93
CA ILE A 63 -2.39 0.73 -6.52
C ILE A 63 -3.12 -0.38 -5.77
N LEU A 64 -3.99 -1.11 -6.47
CA LEU A 64 -4.91 -2.09 -5.87
C LEU A 64 -4.80 -3.44 -6.57
N SER A 65 -4.61 -4.51 -5.79
CA SER A 65 -4.70 -5.88 -6.31
C SER A 65 -6.15 -6.38 -6.37
N ASP A 66 -6.36 -7.56 -6.94
CA ASP A 66 -7.63 -8.27 -6.77
C ASP A 66 -7.99 -8.38 -5.29
N LEU A 67 -9.26 -8.15 -4.99
CA LEU A 67 -9.82 -8.31 -3.66
C LEU A 67 -10.24 -9.77 -3.44
N LEU A 68 -9.88 -10.32 -2.29
CA LEU A 68 -10.19 -11.68 -1.90
C LEU A 68 -11.37 -11.71 -0.93
N GLU A 69 -12.54 -11.25 -1.39
CA GLU A 69 -13.77 -11.41 -0.61
C GLU A 69 -14.54 -12.64 -1.02
N THR A 70 -14.83 -13.49 -0.04
CA THR A 70 -15.69 -14.66 -0.19
C THR A 70 -17.14 -14.27 0.11
N GLY A 71 -18.06 -14.65 -0.78
CA GLY A 71 -19.52 -14.50 -0.55
C GLY A 71 -20.21 -13.43 -1.41
N GLN A 72 -19.47 -12.66 -2.21
CA GLN A 72 -20.03 -11.75 -3.19
C GLN A 72 -19.63 -12.14 -4.62
N THR A 73 -20.47 -11.77 -5.60
CA THR A 73 -20.05 -11.87 -7.00
C THR A 73 -19.02 -10.78 -7.30
N SER A 74 -18.03 -11.11 -8.14
CA SER A 74 -17.01 -10.15 -8.59
C SER A 74 -17.65 -8.86 -9.14
N LYS A 75 -18.76 -8.98 -9.88
CA LYS A 75 -19.49 -7.85 -10.43
C LYS A 75 -20.03 -6.89 -9.35
N LEU A 76 -20.57 -7.40 -8.26
CA LEU A 76 -21.09 -6.58 -7.15
C LEU A 76 -19.95 -5.96 -6.36
N LEU A 77 -18.92 -6.75 -6.05
CA LEU A 77 -17.74 -6.31 -5.33
C LEU A 77 -17.06 -5.12 -6.04
N TYR A 78 -16.75 -5.24 -7.32
CA TYR A 78 -16.05 -4.17 -8.03
C TYR A 78 -16.92 -2.95 -8.34
N ARG A 79 -18.26 -3.09 -8.31
CA ARG A 79 -19.14 -1.91 -8.29
C ARG A 79 -18.96 -1.13 -6.98
N GLN A 80 -18.96 -1.81 -5.84
CA GLN A 80 -18.75 -1.17 -4.53
C GLN A 80 -17.34 -0.57 -4.42
N VAL A 81 -16.33 -1.26 -4.94
CA VAL A 81 -14.96 -0.73 -5.00
C VAL A 81 -14.88 0.55 -5.81
N ALA A 82 -15.48 0.58 -7.00
CA ALA A 82 -15.47 1.76 -7.86
C ALA A 82 -16.18 2.95 -7.21
N GLU A 83 -17.37 2.73 -6.62
CA GLU A 83 -18.13 3.74 -5.88
C GLU A 83 -17.30 4.29 -4.69
N LEU A 84 -16.65 3.42 -3.92
CA LEU A 84 -15.82 3.79 -2.80
C LEU A 84 -14.61 4.63 -3.24
N VAL A 85 -13.86 4.14 -4.22
CA VAL A 85 -12.65 4.81 -4.75
C VAL A 85 -13.00 6.20 -5.30
N GLN A 86 -14.12 6.32 -6.01
CA GLN A 86 -14.60 7.59 -6.52
C GLN A 86 -15.03 8.54 -5.41
N SER A 87 -15.78 8.06 -4.42
CA SER A 87 -16.26 8.87 -3.28
C SER A 87 -15.10 9.39 -2.41
N ARG A 88 -13.99 8.69 -2.36
CA ARG A 88 -12.77 9.08 -1.63
C ARG A 88 -11.83 9.99 -2.43
N GLY A 89 -12.22 10.38 -3.64
CA GLY A 89 -11.50 11.34 -4.46
C GLY A 89 -10.15 10.83 -4.97
N VAL A 90 -10.06 9.55 -5.33
CA VAL A 90 -8.88 8.99 -5.99
C VAL A 90 -8.79 9.54 -7.41
N ASP A 91 -7.64 10.11 -7.78
CA ASP A 91 -7.41 10.72 -9.09
C ASP A 91 -6.92 9.69 -10.12
N LYS A 92 -6.20 8.66 -9.65
CA LYS A 92 -5.61 7.62 -10.49
C LYS A 92 -5.69 6.25 -9.83
N ILE A 93 -6.10 5.24 -10.58
CA ILE A 93 -6.08 3.84 -10.14
C ILE A 93 -5.14 3.00 -11.01
N ILE A 94 -4.33 2.18 -10.36
CA ILE A 94 -3.48 1.17 -10.98
C ILE A 94 -3.91 -0.18 -10.43
N GLY A 95 -4.65 -0.93 -11.24
CA GLY A 95 -5.18 -2.25 -10.86
C GLY A 95 -4.24 -3.38 -11.27
N VAL A 96 -4.05 -4.36 -10.40
CA VAL A 96 -3.23 -5.54 -10.67
C VAL A 96 -4.04 -6.81 -10.37
N GLY A 97 -4.28 -7.62 -11.40
CA GLY A 97 -5.03 -8.86 -11.31
C GLY A 97 -6.07 -9.00 -12.41
N GLU A 98 -6.57 -10.19 -12.61
CA GLU A 98 -7.52 -10.47 -13.67
C GLU A 98 -8.93 -9.95 -13.37
N GLU A 99 -9.36 -10.00 -12.11
CA GLU A 99 -10.71 -9.58 -11.73
C GLU A 99 -10.87 -8.06 -11.77
N ILE A 100 -9.94 -7.31 -11.17
CA ILE A 100 -9.97 -5.85 -11.20
C ILE A 100 -9.82 -5.32 -12.63
N ARG A 101 -8.99 -5.97 -13.45
CA ARG A 101 -8.81 -5.65 -14.87
C ARG A 101 -10.09 -5.86 -15.66
N SER A 102 -10.80 -6.96 -15.44
CA SER A 102 -12.10 -7.24 -16.06
C SER A 102 -13.17 -6.20 -15.67
N ALA A 103 -13.03 -5.58 -14.51
CA ALA A 103 -13.92 -4.53 -14.03
C ALA A 103 -13.46 -3.10 -14.41
N SER A 104 -12.44 -2.95 -15.26
CA SER A 104 -11.81 -1.67 -15.60
C SER A 104 -12.77 -0.60 -16.10
N SER A 105 -13.85 -0.97 -16.80
CA SER A 105 -14.88 -0.04 -17.29
C SER A 105 -15.69 0.66 -16.20
N ARG A 106 -15.61 0.19 -14.94
CA ARG A 106 -16.32 0.78 -13.81
C ARG A 106 -15.62 1.97 -13.19
N PHE A 107 -14.35 2.18 -13.52
CA PHE A 107 -13.53 3.27 -12.98
C PHE A 107 -13.49 4.44 -13.96
N ASP A 108 -13.94 5.61 -13.54
CA ASP A 108 -14.07 6.82 -14.39
C ASP A 108 -12.93 7.84 -14.18
N MET A 109 -11.85 7.44 -13.47
CA MET A 109 -10.65 8.24 -13.28
C MET A 109 -9.53 7.79 -14.23
N GLU A 110 -8.37 8.46 -14.18
CA GLU A 110 -7.15 7.99 -14.83
C GLU A 110 -6.83 6.57 -14.35
N LYS A 111 -6.65 5.62 -15.26
CA LYS A 111 -6.59 4.20 -14.93
C LYS A 111 -5.63 3.41 -15.78
N TYR A 112 -4.95 2.47 -15.12
CA TYR A 112 -4.03 1.52 -15.73
C TYR A 112 -4.27 0.15 -15.10
N PHE A 113 -4.23 -0.93 -15.91
CA PHE A 113 -4.49 -2.28 -15.44
C PHE A 113 -3.45 -3.25 -15.97
N PHE A 114 -2.93 -4.08 -15.06
CA PHE A 114 -1.92 -5.11 -15.33
C PHE A 114 -2.43 -6.46 -14.86
N ARG A 115 -1.93 -7.54 -15.44
CA ARG A 115 -2.26 -8.89 -15.00
C ARG A 115 -1.51 -9.27 -13.73
N THR A 116 -0.24 -8.91 -13.68
CA THR A 116 0.69 -9.30 -12.61
C THR A 116 1.47 -8.09 -12.11
N THR A 117 2.04 -8.24 -10.93
CA THR A 117 2.93 -7.23 -10.35
C THR A 117 4.19 -7.05 -11.19
N GLU A 118 4.71 -8.13 -11.79
CA GLU A 118 5.89 -8.09 -12.67
C GLU A 118 5.64 -7.24 -13.92
N GLU A 119 4.44 -7.33 -14.51
CA GLU A 119 4.06 -6.46 -15.63
C GLU A 119 4.08 -4.99 -15.22
N LEU A 120 3.52 -4.65 -14.06
CA LEU A 120 3.55 -3.28 -13.54
C LEU A 120 4.98 -2.81 -13.27
N LEU A 121 5.81 -3.62 -12.61
CA LEU A 121 7.20 -3.30 -12.31
C LEU A 121 8.06 -3.12 -13.55
N SER A 122 7.72 -3.79 -14.65
CA SER A 122 8.43 -3.70 -15.93
C SER A 122 7.96 -2.51 -16.78
N SER A 123 6.90 -1.82 -16.37
CA SER A 123 6.37 -0.64 -17.08
C SER A 123 7.08 0.63 -16.65
N ASP A 124 6.95 1.68 -17.47
CA ASP A 124 7.45 3.02 -17.15
C ASP A 124 6.49 3.83 -16.26
N LEU A 125 5.40 3.22 -15.80
CA LEU A 125 4.35 3.91 -15.05
C LEU A 125 4.83 4.33 -13.65
N LEU A 126 5.41 3.41 -12.88
CA LEU A 126 5.89 3.70 -11.53
C LEU A 126 7.01 4.75 -11.52
N PRO A 127 8.04 4.68 -12.40
CA PRO A 127 9.04 5.74 -12.49
C PRO A 127 8.49 7.11 -12.91
N GLY A 128 7.33 7.13 -13.57
CA GLY A 128 6.65 8.34 -14.01
C GLY A 128 5.85 9.07 -12.93
N LEU A 129 5.55 8.43 -11.80
CA LEU A 129 4.80 9.04 -10.70
C LEU A 129 5.63 10.14 -10.02
N ARG A 130 5.02 11.33 -9.83
CA ARG A 130 5.70 12.50 -9.27
C ARG A 130 4.77 13.29 -8.36
N ASN A 131 5.27 13.61 -7.16
CA ASN A 131 4.58 14.47 -6.19
C ASN A 131 3.14 14.02 -5.90
N GLU A 132 2.94 12.71 -5.79
CA GLU A 132 1.65 12.08 -5.52
C GLU A 132 1.65 11.39 -4.14
N VAL A 133 0.48 11.23 -3.55
CA VAL A 133 0.26 10.30 -2.43
C VAL A 133 -0.19 8.98 -3.03
N VAL A 134 0.60 7.93 -2.83
CA VAL A 134 0.39 6.61 -3.42
C VAL A 134 0.02 5.61 -2.34
N LEU A 135 -1.21 5.12 -2.36
CA LEU A 135 -1.65 4.00 -1.51
C LEU A 135 -1.39 2.69 -2.25
N ILE A 136 -0.60 1.82 -1.63
CA ILE A 136 -0.26 0.48 -2.14
C ILE A 136 -1.04 -0.53 -1.30
N LYS A 137 -2.12 -1.09 -1.88
CA LYS A 137 -3.03 -2.00 -1.20
C LYS A 137 -3.24 -3.27 -2.00
N GLY A 138 -2.78 -4.39 -1.44
CA GLY A 138 -2.89 -5.67 -2.11
C GLY A 138 -2.84 -6.86 -1.16
N SER A 139 -3.32 -8.00 -1.61
CA SER A 139 -3.15 -9.24 -0.87
C SER A 139 -1.71 -9.76 -1.00
N ARG A 140 -1.26 -10.51 -0.02
CA ARG A 140 0.11 -11.09 0.01
C ARG A 140 0.52 -11.81 -1.28
N ARG A 141 -0.41 -12.50 -1.93
CA ARG A 141 -0.13 -13.27 -3.14
C ARG A 141 0.30 -12.42 -4.34
N PHE A 142 0.04 -11.12 -4.30
CA PHE A 142 0.44 -10.18 -5.36
C PHE A 142 1.82 -9.56 -5.14
N HIS A 143 2.48 -9.83 -4.02
CA HIS A 143 3.84 -9.34 -3.71
C HIS A 143 4.00 -7.82 -3.86
N PHE A 144 3.03 -7.06 -3.36
CA PHE A 144 3.02 -5.59 -3.47
C PHE A 144 4.13 -4.91 -2.66
N ASP A 145 4.80 -5.63 -1.78
CA ASP A 145 6.02 -5.15 -1.12
C ASP A 145 7.11 -4.82 -2.13
N ASP A 146 7.19 -5.55 -3.25
CA ASP A 146 8.14 -5.26 -4.34
C ASP A 146 7.87 -3.90 -5.00
N ILE A 147 6.59 -3.48 -5.09
CA ILE A 147 6.20 -2.15 -5.57
C ILE A 147 6.67 -1.07 -4.58
N SER A 148 6.42 -1.29 -3.29
CA SER A 148 6.85 -0.38 -2.23
C SER A 148 8.37 -0.21 -2.25
N ASP A 149 9.12 -1.30 -2.31
CA ASP A 149 10.60 -1.29 -2.36
C ASP A 149 11.14 -0.61 -3.61
N ARG A 150 10.46 -0.77 -4.74
CA ARG A 150 10.85 -0.13 -6.01
C ARG A 150 10.67 1.39 -5.98
N MET A 151 9.62 1.84 -5.31
CA MET A 151 9.25 3.26 -5.24
C MET A 151 9.87 4.00 -4.05
N GLU A 152 10.29 3.30 -3.01
CA GLU A 152 10.85 3.89 -1.80
C GLU A 152 12.13 4.67 -2.10
N LEU A 153 12.24 5.86 -1.51
CA LEU A 153 13.48 6.62 -1.49
C LEU A 153 14.38 6.02 -0.41
N LYS A 154 15.29 5.15 -0.82
CA LYS A 154 16.30 4.61 0.10
C LYS A 154 17.30 5.70 0.44
N VAL A 155 17.15 6.29 1.62
CA VAL A 155 18.20 7.12 2.21
C VAL A 155 19.33 6.17 2.56
N HIS A 156 20.54 6.40 2.05
CA HIS A 156 21.71 5.63 2.47
C HIS A 156 21.86 5.79 3.98
N GLU A 157 21.51 4.77 4.74
CA GLU A 157 21.93 4.69 6.14
C GLU A 157 23.45 4.59 6.11
N THR A 158 24.11 5.62 6.62
CA THR A 158 25.55 5.53 6.90
C THR A 158 25.69 4.56 8.07
N ILE A 159 25.98 3.31 7.76
CA ILE A 159 26.30 2.30 8.79
C ILE A 159 27.69 2.68 9.31
N LEU A 160 27.73 3.18 10.54
CA LEU A 160 28.99 3.35 11.25
C LEU A 160 29.45 1.96 11.74
N GLU A 161 30.26 1.28 10.95
CA GLU A 161 30.93 0.06 11.40
C GLU A 161 32.04 0.43 12.38
N ILE A 162 31.79 0.29 13.67
CA ILE A 162 32.80 0.44 14.71
C ILE A 162 33.50 -0.92 14.88
N ASN A 163 34.74 -1.02 14.40
CA ASN A 163 35.56 -2.19 14.66
C ASN A 163 36.05 -2.16 16.10
N LEU A 164 35.34 -2.86 16.99
CA LEU A 164 35.64 -2.93 18.41
C LEU A 164 37.04 -3.49 18.71
N ASN A 165 37.56 -4.37 17.87
CA ASN A 165 38.92 -4.91 18.05
C ASN A 165 39.99 -3.86 17.77
N ALA A 166 39.78 -2.98 16.80
CA ALA A 166 40.67 -1.86 16.55
C ALA A 166 40.65 -0.86 17.72
N LEU A 167 39.51 -0.65 18.32
CA LEU A 167 39.32 0.25 19.47
C LEU A 167 40.04 -0.27 20.72
N VAL A 168 39.93 -1.60 21.00
CA VAL A 168 40.64 -2.28 22.11
C VAL A 168 42.15 -2.27 21.88
N ASN A 169 42.61 -2.51 20.66
CA ASN A 169 44.04 -2.45 20.34
C ASN A 169 44.64 -1.06 20.54
N ASN A 170 43.90 0.00 20.18
CA ASN A 170 44.33 1.38 20.41
C ASN A 170 44.35 1.78 21.90
N LEU A 171 43.43 1.24 22.72
CA LEU A 171 43.38 1.47 24.15
C LEU A 171 44.56 0.76 24.89
N ASN A 172 45.05 -0.35 24.36
CA ASN A 172 46.17 -1.10 24.96
C ASN A 172 47.56 -0.52 24.55
N TYR A 173 47.59 0.52 23.72
CA TYR A 173 48.84 1.16 23.25
C TYR A 173 49.28 2.38 24.10
N TYR A 174 48.41 2.75 25.06
CA TYR A 174 48.68 3.79 26.06
C TYR A 174 48.71 3.19 27.46
#